data_fa749333530af482670c491c96b590f2
#
_entry.id   fa749333530af482670c491c96b590f2
#
_cell.length_a   1.000
_cell.length_b   1.000
_cell.length_c   1.000
_cell.angle_alpha   90.00
_cell.angle_beta   90.00
_cell.angle_gamma   90.00
#
_symmetry.space_group_name_H-M   'P 1'
#
loop_
_entity.id
_entity.type
_entity.pdbx_description
1 polymer ?
#
loop_
_entity_poly.entity_id
_entity_poly.type
_entity_poly.pdbx_seq_one_letter_code
_entity_poly.pdbx_strand_id
1 'polypeptide(L)'
;MKRNILAVLGVSAALVLTASTISQDVQTKKTLNDGTVVINTTTIGSKIYGYRDVTPVEISLKGGKVVKVEALPNYETPDYFKLLKDGKLLESWNGLTAEKALEKEVDAVSGATYSSKGIIDNVREGLKFYLGKTDKK
;
A
#
# COMPACT_ATOMS: atom_id res chain seq x y z
N MET A 1 -17.91 53.20 18.93
CA MET A 1 -17.76 52.60 18.74
C MET A 1 -17.09 51.83 18.38
N LYS A 2 -16.82 51.66 18.32
CA LYS A 2 -16.35 51.03 18.13
C LYS A 2 -15.62 50.27 17.99
N ARG A 3 -15.31 49.76 17.88
CA ARG A 3 -14.73 49.13 17.87
C ARG A 3 -14.22 48.30 17.72
N ASN A 4 -14.14 47.82 17.70
CA ASN A 4 -13.69 47.05 17.73
C ASN A 4 -13.09 46.29 17.20
N ILE A 5 -12.93 45.90 16.98
CA ILE A 5 -12.48 45.34 16.38
C ILE A 5 -11.47 44.80 16.42
N LEU A 6 -11.17 44.52 16.51
CA LEU A 6 -10.25 44.03 16.60
C LEU A 6 -9.91 42.96 16.76
N ALA A 7 -9.98 42.75 17.00
CA ALA A 7 -9.72 41.78 17.40
C ALA A 7 -9.38 40.85 16.64
N VAL A 8 -9.54 40.64 16.43
CA VAL A 8 -9.30 39.89 15.67
C VAL A 8 -8.24 39.44 15.36
N LEU A 9 -7.98 39.60 15.28
CA LEU A 9 -6.99 39.33 14.96
C LEU A 9 -6.31 38.39 15.31
N GLY A 10 -6.03 38.45 15.75
CA GLY A 10 -5.17 37.69 16.14
C GLY A 10 -5.21 36.45 15.93
N VAL A 11 -5.59 36.13 16.05
CA VAL A 11 -5.70 35.00 15.89
C VAL A 11 -5.01 34.37 15.09
N SER A 12 -5.18 34.55 14.48
CA SER A 12 -4.69 33.91 13.57
C SER A 12 -3.55 33.30 13.63
N ALA A 13 -2.97 33.83 13.90
CA ALA A 13 -1.83 33.35 13.81
C ALA A 13 -1.59 32.12 14.09
N ALA A 14 -1.73 32.04 14.95
CA ALA A 14 -1.31 31.01 15.39
C ALA A 14 -1.26 29.91 14.73
N LEU A 15 -1.83 29.66 14.43
CA LEU A 15 -1.89 28.58 13.95
C LEU A 15 -0.98 28.05 13.23
N VAL A 16 -0.73 28.58 12.78
CA VAL A 16 0.03 28.16 11.99
C VAL A 16 0.87 27.21 12.30
N LEU A 17 1.49 27.39 13.03
CA LEU A 17 2.38 26.67 13.28
C LEU A 17 2.38 25.42 13.30
N THR A 18 1.74 25.18 13.63
CA THR A 18 1.76 23.99 13.94
C THR A 18 1.85 23.00 13.01
N ALA A 19 1.52 23.20 12.04
CA ALA A 19 1.49 22.22 11.14
C ALA A 19 2.68 21.53 10.89
N SER A 20 3.68 22.02 11.17
CA SER A 20 4.91 21.46 10.78
C SER A 20 5.17 20.10 11.29
N THR A 21 4.47 19.64 12.23
CA THR A 21 4.86 18.38 12.79
C THR A 21 4.07 17.23 12.26
N ILE A 22 3.36 17.41 11.20
CA ILE A 22 2.54 16.35 10.73
C ILE A 22 3.37 15.34 10.01
N SER A 23 3.41 14.16 10.54
CA SER A 23 3.95 13.06 9.81
C SER A 23 2.83 12.54 8.93
N GLN A 24 3.13 12.31 7.70
CA GLN A 24 2.14 11.76 6.80
C GLN A 24 2.04 10.28 7.03
N ASP A 25 1.03 9.88 7.73
CA ASP A 25 0.75 8.48 7.85
C ASP A 25 0.33 7.95 6.49
N VAL A 26 0.95 6.86 6.09
CA VAL A 26 0.57 6.22 4.85
C VAL A 26 -0.81 5.61 5.02
N GLN A 27 -1.72 6.04 4.19
CA GLN A 27 -3.09 5.56 4.27
C GLN A 27 -3.18 4.15 3.70
N THR A 28 -3.52 3.18 4.55
CA THR A 28 -3.58 1.79 4.13
C THR A 28 -4.72 1.53 3.14
N LYS A 29 -5.84 2.18 3.32
CA LYS A 29 -6.98 1.98 2.43
C LYS A 29 -7.49 3.33 1.95
N LYS A 30 -7.71 3.43 0.63
CA LYS A 30 -8.20 4.64 0.02
C LYS A 30 -9.21 4.25 -1.04
N THR A 31 -10.34 4.95 -1.10
CA THR A 31 -11.36 4.71 -2.12
C THR A 31 -11.36 5.88 -3.09
N LEU A 32 -11.21 5.58 -4.37
CA LEU A 32 -11.19 6.60 -5.41
C LEU A 32 -12.60 6.95 -5.84
N ASN A 33 -12.72 8.02 -6.62
CA ASN A 33 -14.03 8.52 -7.04
C ASN A 33 -14.82 7.51 -7.88
N ASP A 34 -14.14 6.65 -8.61
CA ASP A 34 -14.79 5.65 -9.45
C ASP A 34 -15.12 4.34 -8.68
N GLY A 35 -14.92 4.34 -7.38
CA GLY A 35 -15.17 3.16 -6.56
C GLY A 35 -14.00 2.20 -6.41
N THR A 36 -12.90 2.47 -7.08
CA THR A 36 -11.70 1.62 -6.92
C THR A 36 -11.16 1.78 -5.49
N VAL A 37 -10.87 0.66 -4.85
CA VAL A 37 -10.26 0.64 -3.53
C VAL A 37 -8.77 0.34 -3.72
N VAL A 38 -7.92 1.17 -3.14
CA VAL A 38 -6.46 0.96 -3.20
C VAL A 38 -5.97 0.58 -1.81
N ILE A 39 -5.31 -0.55 -1.71
CA ILE A 39 -4.72 -1.02 -0.45
C ILE A 39 -3.21 -0.86 -0.56
N ASN A 40 -2.63 -0.11 0.36
CA ASN A 40 -1.19 0.15 0.41
C ASN A 40 -0.61 -0.63 1.58
N THR A 41 0.34 -1.51 1.34
CA THR A 41 0.85 -2.40 2.38
C THR A 41 2.07 -1.86 3.12
N THR A 42 2.44 -0.60 2.91
CA THR A 42 3.62 -0.02 3.57
C THR A 42 3.59 -0.24 5.08
N THR A 43 2.46 0.03 5.70
CA THR A 43 2.33 -0.11 7.15
C THR A 43 2.06 -1.55 7.57
N ILE A 44 1.08 -2.19 6.92
CA ILE A 44 0.69 -3.55 7.34
C ILE A 44 1.71 -4.60 6.93
N GLY A 45 2.55 -4.31 5.94
CA GLY A 45 3.62 -5.20 5.51
C GLY A 45 4.99 -4.76 6.00
N SER A 46 5.06 -3.95 7.05
CA SER A 46 6.32 -3.35 7.50
C SER A 46 7.33 -4.37 8.00
N LYS A 47 6.93 -5.60 8.25
CA LYS A 47 7.83 -6.66 8.68
C LYS A 47 7.98 -7.76 7.64
N ILE A 48 7.52 -7.50 6.44
CA ILE A 48 7.62 -8.47 5.35
C ILE A 48 8.78 -8.05 4.45
N TYR A 49 9.80 -8.87 4.45
CA TYR A 49 11.05 -8.55 3.74
C TYR A 49 11.19 -9.40 2.49
N GLY A 50 11.74 -8.79 1.45
CA GLY A 50 12.21 -9.51 0.30
C GLY A 50 13.65 -9.93 0.53
N TYR A 51 14.49 -9.74 -0.50
CA TYR A 51 15.89 -10.10 -0.38
C TYR A 51 16.67 -9.09 0.46
N ARG A 52 16.41 -7.81 0.30
CA ARG A 52 17.16 -6.78 0.99
C ARG A 52 16.36 -6.02 2.05
N ASP A 53 15.13 -5.69 1.75
CA ASP A 53 14.34 -4.85 2.64
C ASP A 53 12.87 -5.12 2.39
N VAL A 54 12.02 -4.31 2.99
CA VAL A 54 10.57 -4.45 2.82
C VAL A 54 10.18 -4.22 1.35
N THR A 55 9.12 -4.87 0.93
CA THR A 55 8.67 -4.83 -0.46
C THR A 55 7.19 -4.47 -0.53
N PRO A 56 6.83 -3.24 -0.13
CA PRO A 56 5.42 -2.87 -0.10
C PRO A 56 4.81 -2.80 -1.49
N VAL A 57 3.51 -3.03 -1.55
CA VAL A 57 2.76 -2.98 -2.81
C VAL A 57 1.50 -2.17 -2.64
N GLU A 58 0.94 -1.74 -3.77
CA GLU A 58 -0.42 -1.22 -3.83
C GLU A 58 -1.28 -2.18 -4.63
N ILE A 59 -2.42 -2.53 -4.06
CA ILE A 59 -3.38 -3.41 -4.72
C ILE A 59 -4.62 -2.58 -5.03
N SER A 60 -5.00 -2.51 -6.30
CA SER A 60 -6.22 -1.82 -6.71
C SER A 60 -7.30 -2.84 -6.93
N LEU A 61 -8.47 -2.63 -6.30
CA LEU A 61 -9.60 -3.53 -6.43
C LEU A 61 -10.83 -2.72 -6.86
N LYS A 62 -11.61 -3.29 -7.74
CA LYS A 62 -12.87 -2.68 -8.15
C LYS A 62 -13.91 -3.77 -8.30
N GLY A 63 -15.08 -3.53 -7.71
CA GLY A 63 -16.12 -4.56 -7.71
C GLY A 63 -15.68 -5.84 -7.02
N GLY A 64 -14.79 -5.74 -6.03
CA GLY A 64 -14.30 -6.90 -5.30
C GLY A 64 -13.24 -7.71 -6.04
N LYS A 65 -12.79 -7.26 -7.20
CA LYS A 65 -11.79 -7.97 -7.99
C LYS A 65 -10.50 -7.17 -8.08
N VAL A 66 -9.40 -7.89 -8.09
CA VAL A 66 -8.09 -7.26 -8.25
C VAL A 66 -7.96 -6.75 -9.68
N VAL A 67 -7.69 -5.47 -9.81
CA VAL A 67 -7.45 -4.83 -11.11
C VAL A 67 -5.97 -4.78 -11.39
N LYS A 68 -5.17 -4.50 -10.36
CA LYS A 68 -3.75 -4.24 -10.56
C LYS A 68 -3.00 -4.38 -9.25
N VAL A 69 -1.79 -4.89 -9.33
CA VAL A 69 -0.84 -4.88 -8.21
C VAL A 69 0.40 -4.15 -8.69
N GLU A 70 0.84 -3.16 -7.94
CA GLU A 70 2.05 -2.41 -8.24
C GLU A 70 3.02 -2.50 -7.08
N ALA A 71 4.31 -2.66 -7.40
CA ALA A 71 5.34 -2.58 -6.38
C ALA A 71 5.62 -1.11 -6.10
N LEU A 72 5.65 -0.75 -4.83
CA LEU A 72 6.03 0.60 -4.42
C LEU A 72 7.56 0.68 -4.39
N PRO A 73 8.13 1.89 -4.30
CA PRO A 73 9.58 2.03 -4.23
C PRO A 73 10.16 1.13 -3.15
N ASN A 74 11.23 0.44 -3.48
CA ASN A 74 11.87 -0.50 -2.58
C ASN A 74 13.37 -0.53 -2.86
N TYR A 75 14.10 -1.23 -2.00
CA TYR A 75 15.56 -1.29 -2.10
C TYR A 75 16.05 -2.64 -2.60
N GLU A 76 15.18 -3.41 -3.26
CA GLU A 76 15.60 -4.69 -3.82
C GLU A 76 16.62 -4.51 -4.92
N THR A 77 17.46 -5.51 -5.12
CA THR A 77 18.48 -5.48 -6.16
C THR A 77 17.80 -5.34 -7.52
N PRO A 78 18.15 -4.31 -8.31
CA PRO A 78 17.45 -4.04 -9.56
C PRO A 78 17.37 -5.23 -10.52
N ASP A 79 18.44 -6.01 -10.62
CA ASP A 79 18.44 -7.16 -11.52
C ASP A 79 17.45 -8.23 -11.06
N TYR A 80 17.36 -8.47 -9.77
CA TYR A 80 16.38 -9.42 -9.24
C TYR A 80 14.96 -8.91 -9.46
N PHE A 81 14.77 -7.62 -9.23
CA PHE A 81 13.43 -7.04 -9.38
C PHE A 81 13.01 -7.05 -10.84
N LYS A 82 13.95 -6.88 -11.76
CA LYS A 82 13.65 -6.98 -13.18
C LYS A 82 13.13 -8.37 -13.52
N LEU A 83 13.70 -9.42 -12.91
CA LEU A 83 13.21 -10.77 -13.14
C LEU A 83 11.75 -10.92 -12.73
N LEU A 84 11.34 -10.28 -11.64
CA LEU A 84 9.94 -10.31 -11.21
C LEU A 84 9.03 -9.70 -12.27
N LYS A 85 9.44 -8.57 -12.83
CA LYS A 85 8.64 -7.88 -13.83
C LYS A 85 8.57 -8.69 -15.12
N ASP A 86 9.70 -9.21 -15.56
CA ASP A 86 9.75 -10.00 -16.79
C ASP A 86 8.94 -11.28 -16.66
N GLY A 87 8.92 -11.85 -15.45
CA GLY A 87 8.11 -13.04 -15.16
C GLY A 87 6.66 -12.75 -14.89
N LYS A 88 6.27 -11.47 -14.96
CA LYS A 88 4.88 -11.03 -14.79
C LYS A 88 4.27 -11.44 -13.45
N LEU A 89 5.10 -11.44 -12.40
CA LEU A 89 4.63 -11.79 -11.07
C LEU A 89 3.47 -10.90 -10.62
N LEU A 90 3.60 -9.59 -10.87
CA LEU A 90 2.61 -8.61 -10.40
C LEU A 90 1.25 -8.79 -11.06
N GLU A 91 1.18 -9.44 -12.21
CA GLU A 91 -0.07 -9.67 -12.92
C GLU A 91 -0.77 -10.96 -12.47
N SER A 92 -0.15 -11.73 -11.58
CA SER A 92 -0.66 -13.04 -11.19
C SER A 92 -2.06 -13.04 -10.61
N TRP A 93 -2.48 -11.93 -10.02
CA TRP A 93 -3.77 -11.84 -9.32
C TRP A 93 -4.85 -11.09 -10.08
N ASN A 94 -4.49 -10.49 -11.22
CA ASN A 94 -5.42 -9.64 -11.95
C ASN A 94 -6.67 -10.40 -12.39
N GLY A 95 -7.83 -9.79 -12.18
CA GLY A 95 -9.12 -10.35 -12.57
C GLY A 95 -9.74 -11.29 -11.57
N LEU A 96 -9.02 -11.65 -10.52
CA LEU A 96 -9.56 -12.56 -9.50
C LEU A 96 -10.31 -11.77 -8.43
N THR A 97 -11.32 -12.39 -7.84
CA THR A 97 -11.94 -11.81 -6.65
C THR A 97 -10.90 -11.79 -5.54
N ALA A 98 -11.07 -10.90 -4.58
CA ALA A 98 -10.13 -10.81 -3.47
C ALA A 98 -9.98 -12.14 -2.76
N GLU A 99 -11.07 -12.89 -2.59
CA GLU A 99 -11.03 -14.20 -1.95
C GLU A 99 -10.19 -15.19 -2.73
N LYS A 100 -10.43 -15.27 -4.04
CA LYS A 100 -9.67 -16.20 -4.89
C LYS A 100 -8.21 -15.78 -5.00
N ALA A 101 -7.96 -14.48 -5.06
CA ALA A 101 -6.59 -13.97 -5.11
C ALA A 101 -5.84 -14.35 -3.83
N LEU A 102 -6.50 -14.25 -2.68
CA LEU A 102 -5.88 -14.61 -1.40
C LEU A 102 -5.53 -16.09 -1.34
N GLU A 103 -6.36 -16.94 -1.93
CA GLU A 103 -6.14 -18.38 -1.90
C GLU A 103 -5.18 -18.88 -2.98
N LYS A 104 -4.91 -18.06 -3.97
CA LYS A 104 -4.10 -18.49 -5.09
C LYS A 104 -2.66 -18.79 -4.68
N GLU A 105 -2.16 -19.94 -5.11
CA GLU A 105 -0.75 -20.27 -4.96
C GLU A 105 0.00 -19.62 -6.11
N VAL A 106 0.93 -18.75 -5.79
CA VAL A 106 1.73 -18.05 -6.79
C VAL A 106 3.18 -18.45 -6.58
N ASP A 107 3.82 -18.89 -7.65
CA ASP A 107 5.20 -19.36 -7.59
C ASP A 107 6.16 -18.17 -7.64
N ALA A 108 7.24 -18.28 -6.89
CA ALA A 108 8.32 -17.33 -6.96
C ALA A 108 8.99 -17.42 -8.33
N VAL A 109 9.49 -16.30 -8.81
CA VAL A 109 10.21 -16.26 -10.07
C VAL A 109 11.62 -16.78 -9.86
N SER A 110 12.04 -17.71 -10.73
CA SER A 110 13.38 -18.28 -10.65
C SER A 110 14.45 -17.22 -10.68
N GLY A 111 15.41 -17.31 -9.79
CA GLY A 111 16.48 -16.34 -9.69
C GLY A 111 16.15 -15.14 -8.81
N ALA A 112 14.89 -15.00 -8.38
CA ALA A 112 14.47 -13.88 -7.53
C ALA A 112 13.51 -14.39 -6.45
N THR A 113 13.84 -15.50 -5.81
CA THR A 113 12.94 -16.18 -4.88
C THR A 113 12.56 -15.31 -3.69
N TYR A 114 13.53 -14.68 -3.04
CA TYR A 114 13.23 -13.90 -1.83
C TYR A 114 12.45 -12.63 -2.15
N SER A 115 12.81 -11.94 -3.22
CA SER A 115 12.07 -10.76 -3.65
C SER A 115 10.64 -11.14 -4.02
N SER A 116 10.47 -12.27 -4.72
CA SER A 116 9.14 -12.77 -5.06
C SER A 116 8.30 -13.04 -3.83
N LYS A 117 8.89 -13.72 -2.84
CA LYS A 117 8.15 -14.05 -1.62
C LYS A 117 7.73 -12.78 -0.87
N GLY A 118 8.59 -11.78 -0.84
CA GLY A 118 8.23 -10.51 -0.21
C GLY A 118 7.00 -9.89 -0.86
N ILE A 119 6.98 -9.86 -2.19
CA ILE A 119 5.83 -9.34 -2.93
C ILE A 119 4.59 -10.21 -2.68
N ILE A 120 4.72 -11.51 -2.79
CA ILE A 120 3.58 -12.44 -2.61
C ILE A 120 2.99 -12.28 -1.20
N ASP A 121 3.84 -12.21 -0.18
CA ASP A 121 3.36 -12.08 1.19
C ASP A 121 2.74 -10.71 1.44
N ASN A 122 3.25 -9.66 0.81
CA ASN A 122 2.63 -8.34 0.89
C ASN A 122 1.24 -8.34 0.24
N VAL A 123 1.11 -8.95 -0.92
CA VAL A 123 -0.20 -9.04 -1.59
C VAL A 123 -1.17 -9.80 -0.70
N ARG A 124 -0.72 -10.90 -0.10
CA ARG A 124 -1.57 -11.69 0.79
C ARG A 124 -2.03 -10.85 1.99
N GLU A 125 -1.11 -10.11 2.59
CA GLU A 125 -1.45 -9.26 3.73
C GLU A 125 -2.43 -8.16 3.35
N GLY A 126 -2.24 -7.54 2.18
CA GLY A 126 -3.15 -6.52 1.69
C GLY A 126 -4.55 -7.06 1.41
N LEU A 127 -4.63 -8.26 0.84
CA LEU A 127 -5.92 -8.89 0.58
C LEU A 127 -6.63 -9.27 1.87
N LYS A 128 -5.88 -9.76 2.87
CA LYS A 128 -6.45 -10.02 4.20
C LYS A 128 -7.04 -8.76 4.79
N PHE A 129 -6.30 -7.66 4.68
CA PHE A 129 -6.78 -6.38 5.21
C PHE A 129 -8.07 -5.96 4.49
N TYR A 130 -8.10 -6.07 3.17
CA TYR A 130 -9.27 -5.70 2.39
C TYR A 130 -10.49 -6.54 2.81
N LEU A 131 -10.29 -7.82 3.08
CA LEU A 131 -11.37 -8.74 3.45
C LEU A 131 -11.70 -8.71 4.95
N GLY A 132 -10.97 -7.92 5.73
CA GLY A 132 -11.21 -7.88 7.18
C GLY A 132 -10.72 -9.13 7.90
N LYS A 133 -9.71 -9.81 7.36
CA LYS A 133 -9.19 -11.06 7.91
C LYS A 133 -7.82 -10.93 8.56
N THR A 134 -7.44 -9.70 8.94
CA THR A 134 -6.15 -9.52 9.60
C THR A 134 -6.18 -10.16 10.98
N ASP A 135 -5.06 -10.75 11.36
CA ASP A 135 -4.95 -11.37 12.65
C ASP A 135 -5.00 -10.31 13.73
N LYS A 136 -5.85 -10.53 14.70
CA LYS A 136 -5.88 -9.65 15.85
C LYS A 136 -4.87 -10.15 16.86
N LYS A 137 -4.05 -9.27 17.30
CA LYS A 137 -3.13 -9.60 18.36
C LYS A 137 -3.64 -9.07 19.68
#